data_48fa2b2ad1e22f15901e1be878109b7c
#
_entry.id   48fa2b2ad1e22f15901e1be878109b7c
#
_cell.length_a   1.000
_cell.length_b   1.000
_cell.length_c   1.000
_cell.angle_alpha   90.00
_cell.angle_beta   90.00
_cell.angle_gamma   90.00
#
_symmetry.space_group_name_H-M   'P 1'
#
loop_
_entity.id
_entity.type
_entity.pdbx_description
1 polymer ?
#
loop_
_entity_poly.entity_id
_entity_poly.type
_entity_poly.pdbx_seq_one_letter_code
_entity_poly.pdbx_strand_id
1 'polypeptide(L)'
;VILTPQAMTQPAETARGIAACNRRSKPILVSFMGGQNVMPGREELVASGLPDYESPERAVAALRAMCDYAAWLRRPPRVVTRFPVNRRRADRIIQRHLKTREYEIGEASAKDILRAYDFTVQPGQLAATAAEAVEAAGKLGYPIVMKIASPDVIHKSDVGGVKLNLNSPTAVLDAYDLMMMRIGARMPDARIHGVYVEKMCESGREVILGMVRDPQFGPMLMFGLGGIFVEVMKDVTFHIAPITQDEARQMLESTKSFALLKGVRGQAGVDFDAIATSLQRISQLVTDFPEIVEMDINPFIVAPPGRISVAADARITLKDSA
;
A
#
# COMPACT_ATOMS: atom_id res chain seq x y z
N VAL A 1 11.67 28.85 -26.42
CA VAL A 1 12.49 30.02 -26.82
C VAL A 1 12.59 30.98 -25.64
N ILE A 2 13.78 31.43 -25.32
CA ILE A 2 14.03 32.39 -24.25
C ILE A 2 14.61 33.65 -24.91
N LEU A 3 14.06 34.82 -24.58
CA LEU A 3 14.59 36.10 -24.97
C LEU A 3 14.93 36.95 -23.73
N THR A 4 16.18 37.39 -23.66
CA THR A 4 16.65 38.43 -22.76
C THR A 4 17.01 39.65 -23.61
N PRO A 5 16.27 40.76 -23.56
CA PRO A 5 16.47 41.86 -24.47
C PRO A 5 17.78 42.59 -24.18
N GLN A 6 18.45 43.04 -25.25
CA GLN A 6 19.57 43.99 -25.26
C GLN A 6 19.12 45.22 -26.00
N ALA A 7 19.94 46.28 -25.97
CA ALA A 7 19.61 47.59 -26.55
C ALA A 7 19.18 47.52 -28.06
N MET A 8 19.69 46.56 -28.80
CA MET A 8 19.38 46.36 -30.23
C MET A 8 18.28 45.30 -30.47
N THR A 9 17.71 44.71 -29.44
CA THR A 9 16.68 43.64 -29.58
C THR A 9 15.36 44.29 -30.00
N GLN A 10 14.73 43.73 -31.04
CA GLN A 10 13.40 44.11 -31.48
C GLN A 10 12.40 43.01 -31.08
N PRO A 11 11.76 43.08 -29.91
CA PRO A 11 10.94 42.00 -29.40
C PRO A 11 9.75 41.62 -30.29
N ALA A 12 9.06 42.60 -30.89
CA ALA A 12 7.94 42.37 -31.79
C ALA A 12 8.34 41.63 -33.07
N GLU A 13 9.46 42.00 -33.69
CA GLU A 13 9.97 41.35 -34.89
C GLU A 13 10.44 39.91 -34.57
N THR A 14 11.09 39.73 -33.42
CA THR A 14 11.51 38.43 -32.94
C THR A 14 10.29 37.54 -32.70
N ALA A 15 9.23 38.07 -32.10
CA ALA A 15 7.98 37.35 -31.89
C ALA A 15 7.32 36.91 -33.18
N ARG A 16 7.25 37.79 -34.19
CA ARG A 16 6.76 37.46 -35.55
C ARG A 16 7.59 36.35 -36.22
N GLY A 17 8.91 36.43 -36.09
CA GLY A 17 9.80 35.38 -36.62
C GLY A 17 9.55 34.01 -35.95
N ILE A 18 9.33 33.98 -34.62
CA ILE A 18 8.98 32.77 -33.89
C ILE A 18 7.61 32.24 -34.36
N ALA A 19 6.62 33.12 -34.48
CA ALA A 19 5.28 32.75 -34.96
C ALA A 19 5.31 32.16 -36.37
N ALA A 20 6.11 32.72 -37.27
CA ALA A 20 6.30 32.19 -38.65
C ALA A 20 6.92 30.78 -38.65
N CYS A 21 7.69 30.40 -37.64
CA CYS A 21 8.26 29.06 -37.49
C CYS A 21 7.27 28.02 -36.93
N ASN A 22 6.08 28.44 -36.51
CA ASN A 22 5.09 27.54 -35.88
C ASN A 22 4.41 26.62 -36.88
N ARG A 23 4.96 25.43 -37.08
CA ARG A 23 4.40 24.40 -37.96
C ARG A 23 3.31 23.54 -37.27
N ARG A 24 2.91 23.86 -36.06
CA ARG A 24 1.91 23.10 -35.23
C ARG A 24 2.20 21.60 -35.03
N SER A 25 3.36 21.12 -35.49
CA SER A 25 3.78 19.74 -35.29
C SER A 25 4.49 19.49 -33.96
N LYS A 26 5.02 20.57 -33.36
CA LYS A 26 5.67 20.56 -32.04
C LYS A 26 5.25 21.81 -31.27
N PRO A 27 5.06 21.73 -29.94
CA PRO A 27 4.75 22.89 -29.13
C PRO A 27 5.94 23.86 -29.12
N ILE A 28 5.64 25.16 -29.25
CA ILE A 28 6.59 26.24 -29.05
C ILE A 28 6.15 26.97 -27.80
N LEU A 29 7.02 27.01 -26.79
CA LEU A 29 6.83 27.77 -25.55
C LEU A 29 7.85 28.87 -25.51
N VAL A 30 7.41 30.06 -25.17
CA VAL A 30 8.24 31.27 -25.22
C VAL A 30 8.31 31.90 -23.83
N SER A 31 9.47 32.46 -23.50
CA SER A 31 9.66 33.29 -22.30
C SER A 31 10.44 34.53 -22.69
N PHE A 32 9.76 35.66 -22.76
CA PHE A 32 10.39 36.99 -22.97
C PHE A 32 10.55 37.66 -21.62
N MET A 33 11.80 37.79 -21.17
CA MET A 33 12.18 38.41 -19.90
C MET A 33 12.68 39.83 -20.15
N GLY A 34 12.10 40.83 -19.50
CA GLY A 34 12.55 42.23 -19.69
C GLY A 34 11.48 43.31 -19.35
N GLY A 35 10.45 42.89 -18.60
CA GLY A 35 9.42 43.83 -18.15
C GLY A 35 8.72 44.53 -19.30
N GLN A 36 8.59 45.83 -19.22
CA GLN A 36 7.89 46.62 -20.25
C GLN A 36 8.60 46.62 -21.61
N ASN A 37 9.90 46.44 -21.66
CA ASN A 37 10.67 46.48 -22.91
C ASN A 37 10.31 45.34 -23.86
N VAL A 38 9.76 44.25 -23.36
CA VAL A 38 9.37 43.08 -24.17
C VAL A 38 7.87 42.98 -24.40
N MET A 39 7.07 43.88 -23.83
CA MET A 39 5.59 43.85 -23.96
C MET A 39 5.10 43.80 -25.41
N PRO A 40 5.63 44.60 -26.37
CA PRO A 40 5.19 44.51 -27.76
C PRO A 40 5.41 43.11 -28.39
N GLY A 41 6.49 42.44 -27.98
CA GLY A 41 6.74 41.06 -28.42
C GLY A 41 5.82 40.05 -27.79
N ARG A 42 5.47 40.21 -26.51
CA ARG A 42 4.52 39.36 -25.78
C ARG A 42 3.11 39.45 -26.38
N GLU A 43 2.67 40.67 -26.67
CA GLU A 43 1.39 40.92 -27.34
C GLU A 43 1.31 40.21 -28.72
N GLU A 44 2.40 40.31 -29.49
CA GLU A 44 2.50 39.66 -30.79
C GLU A 44 2.45 38.11 -30.68
N LEU A 45 3.13 37.53 -29.68
CA LEU A 45 3.08 36.07 -29.42
C LEU A 45 1.66 35.62 -29.09
N VAL A 46 0.98 36.34 -28.17
CA VAL A 46 -0.40 36.03 -27.79
C VAL A 46 -1.36 36.15 -28.97
N ALA A 47 -1.23 37.24 -29.76
CA ALA A 47 -2.03 37.42 -30.99
C ALA A 47 -1.80 36.30 -31.99
N SER A 48 -0.61 35.73 -32.05
CA SER A 48 -0.24 34.57 -32.88
C SER A 48 -0.61 33.22 -32.29
N GLY A 49 -1.25 33.19 -31.12
CA GLY A 49 -1.65 31.95 -30.43
C GLY A 49 -0.49 31.15 -29.84
N LEU A 50 0.64 31.82 -29.58
CA LEU A 50 1.78 31.23 -28.90
C LEU A 50 1.78 31.59 -27.42
N PRO A 51 1.98 30.62 -26.50
CA PRO A 51 2.05 30.89 -25.08
C PRO A 51 3.35 31.60 -24.73
N ASP A 52 3.23 32.68 -23.94
CA ASP A 52 4.34 33.39 -23.34
C ASP A 52 4.32 33.20 -21.82
N TYR A 53 5.50 32.96 -21.27
CA TYR A 53 5.71 32.72 -19.85
C TYR A 53 6.67 33.78 -19.27
N GLU A 54 6.39 34.20 -18.04
CA GLU A 54 7.21 35.22 -17.36
C GLU A 54 8.64 34.76 -17.07
N SER A 55 8.83 33.41 -16.94
CA SER A 55 10.14 32.80 -16.73
C SER A 55 10.30 31.48 -17.47
N PRO A 56 11.55 31.10 -17.80
CA PRO A 56 11.85 29.82 -18.46
C PRO A 56 11.39 28.62 -17.65
N GLU A 57 11.45 28.69 -16.31
CA GLU A 57 11.04 27.60 -15.42
C GLU A 57 9.54 27.30 -15.58
N ARG A 58 8.70 28.36 -15.69
CA ARG A 58 7.26 28.20 -15.95
C ARG A 58 7.00 27.57 -17.33
N ALA A 59 7.75 27.99 -18.34
CA ALA A 59 7.64 27.39 -19.66
C ALA A 59 8.02 25.89 -19.67
N VAL A 60 9.10 25.53 -18.96
CA VAL A 60 9.53 24.14 -18.83
C VAL A 60 8.53 23.32 -18.04
N ALA A 61 7.96 23.87 -16.95
CA ALA A 61 6.91 23.21 -16.18
C ALA A 61 5.66 22.91 -17.04
N ALA A 62 5.25 23.88 -17.86
CA ALA A 62 4.14 23.70 -18.81
C ALA A 62 4.45 22.62 -19.85
N LEU A 63 5.68 22.62 -20.41
CA LEU A 63 6.12 21.59 -21.35
C LEU A 63 6.11 20.21 -20.70
N ARG A 64 6.58 20.09 -19.47
CA ARG A 64 6.55 18.85 -18.71
C ARG A 64 5.12 18.33 -18.55
N ALA A 65 4.18 19.18 -18.13
CA ALA A 65 2.78 18.80 -18.01
C ALA A 65 2.18 18.30 -19.34
N MET A 66 2.53 18.94 -20.48
CA MET A 66 2.12 18.47 -21.80
C MET A 66 2.73 17.10 -22.15
N CYS A 67 4.00 16.88 -21.82
CA CYS A 67 4.67 15.59 -22.04
C CYS A 67 4.06 14.49 -21.18
N ASP A 68 3.80 14.78 -19.90
CA ASP A 68 3.19 13.83 -18.97
C ASP A 68 1.77 13.46 -19.42
N TYR A 69 0.99 14.44 -19.90
CA TYR A 69 -0.34 14.20 -20.46
C TYR A 69 -0.28 13.37 -21.75
N ALA A 70 0.65 13.70 -22.65
CA ALA A 70 0.84 12.92 -23.89
C ALA A 70 1.28 11.47 -23.59
N ALA A 71 2.13 11.28 -22.60
CA ALA A 71 2.52 9.96 -22.12
C ALA A 71 1.32 9.19 -21.53
N TRP A 72 0.47 9.89 -20.75
CA TRP A 72 -0.76 9.33 -20.20
C TRP A 72 -1.74 8.88 -21.30
N LEU A 73 -1.95 9.70 -22.33
CA LEU A 73 -2.82 9.35 -23.49
C LEU A 73 -2.31 8.13 -24.29
N ARG A 74 -1.00 7.89 -24.29
CA ARG A 74 -0.38 6.77 -25.00
C ARG A 74 -0.33 5.48 -24.18
N ARG A 75 -0.78 5.51 -22.91
CA ARG A 75 -0.82 4.30 -22.08
C ARG A 75 -1.71 3.26 -22.74
N PRO A 76 -1.27 1.98 -22.75
CA PRO A 76 -2.12 0.91 -23.25
C PRO A 76 -3.41 0.80 -22.40
N PRO A 77 -4.47 0.21 -22.95
CA PRO A 77 -5.68 -0.04 -22.19
C PRO A 77 -5.35 -0.77 -20.87
N ARG A 78 -5.98 -0.34 -19.78
CA ARG A 78 -5.83 -0.98 -18.47
C ARG A 78 -6.36 -2.41 -18.51
N VAL A 79 -5.50 -3.39 -18.32
CA VAL A 79 -5.87 -4.80 -18.19
C VAL A 79 -5.71 -5.21 -16.74
N VAL A 80 -6.83 -5.39 -16.06
CA VAL A 80 -6.85 -5.89 -14.68
C VAL A 80 -6.84 -7.41 -14.70
N THR A 81 -5.81 -8.00 -14.15
CA THR A 81 -5.68 -9.46 -14.02
C THR A 81 -6.68 -9.97 -12.98
N ARG A 82 -7.42 -11.03 -13.33
CA ARG A 82 -8.23 -11.80 -12.39
C ARG A 82 -7.53 -13.12 -12.08
N PHE A 83 -7.29 -13.34 -10.80
CA PHE A 83 -6.66 -14.57 -10.30
C PHE A 83 -7.74 -15.66 -10.06
N PRO A 84 -7.40 -16.92 -10.29
CA PRO A 84 -8.23 -18.02 -9.84
C PRO A 84 -8.21 -18.07 -8.30
N VAL A 85 -9.38 -17.89 -7.68
CA VAL A 85 -9.53 -17.80 -6.22
C VAL A 85 -10.72 -18.63 -5.74
N ASN A 86 -10.72 -19.04 -4.48
CA ASN A 86 -11.85 -19.71 -3.87
C ASN A 86 -12.84 -18.71 -3.27
N ARG A 87 -13.50 -17.93 -4.16
CA ARG A 87 -14.47 -16.91 -3.76
C ARG A 87 -15.57 -17.47 -2.83
N ARG A 88 -16.05 -18.72 -3.09
CA ARG A 88 -17.09 -19.35 -2.26
C ARG A 88 -16.65 -19.57 -0.81
N ARG A 89 -15.34 -19.82 -0.57
CA ARG A 89 -14.82 -19.98 0.79
C ARG A 89 -14.82 -18.64 1.52
N ALA A 90 -14.32 -17.60 0.88
CA ALA A 90 -14.33 -16.23 1.45
C ALA A 90 -15.77 -15.77 1.73
N ASP A 91 -16.68 -15.94 0.77
CA ASP A 91 -18.09 -15.59 0.90
C ASP A 91 -18.75 -16.24 2.12
N ARG A 92 -18.56 -17.55 2.33
CA ARG A 92 -19.11 -18.26 3.51
C ARG A 92 -18.64 -17.66 4.84
N ILE A 93 -17.39 -17.22 4.92
CA ILE A 93 -16.84 -16.62 6.13
C ILE A 93 -17.47 -15.23 6.34
N ILE A 94 -17.47 -14.40 5.30
CA ILE A 94 -18.03 -13.05 5.34
C ILE A 94 -19.52 -13.09 5.70
N GLN A 95 -20.31 -13.93 5.00
CA GLN A 95 -21.74 -14.05 5.27
C GLN A 95 -22.06 -14.57 6.67
N ARG A 96 -21.22 -15.43 7.24
CA ARG A 96 -21.37 -15.86 8.63
C ARG A 96 -21.21 -14.68 9.59
N HIS A 97 -20.15 -13.87 9.43
CA HIS A 97 -19.90 -12.70 10.26
C HIS A 97 -20.99 -11.62 10.13
N LEU A 98 -21.49 -11.38 8.91
CA LEU A 98 -22.62 -10.48 8.69
C LEU A 98 -23.89 -10.96 9.42
N LYS A 99 -24.20 -12.26 9.36
CA LYS A 99 -25.37 -12.84 10.05
C LYS A 99 -25.30 -12.76 11.57
N THR A 100 -24.08 -12.91 12.14
CA THR A 100 -23.87 -12.78 13.60
C THR A 100 -23.66 -11.34 14.03
N ARG A 101 -23.62 -10.38 13.09
CA ARG A 101 -23.31 -8.95 13.33
C ARG A 101 -21.94 -8.72 14.00
N GLU A 102 -21.02 -9.63 13.74
CA GLU A 102 -19.62 -9.50 14.14
C GLU A 102 -18.82 -8.88 13.02
N TYR A 103 -18.86 -7.55 12.91
CA TYR A 103 -18.27 -6.83 11.78
C TYR A 103 -16.72 -6.81 11.79
N GLU A 104 -16.11 -7.08 12.93
CA GLU A 104 -14.65 -7.24 13.06
C GLU A 104 -14.28 -8.71 12.86
N ILE A 105 -13.67 -9.03 11.72
CA ILE A 105 -13.20 -10.38 11.44
C ILE A 105 -11.83 -10.56 12.09
N GLY A 106 -11.76 -11.42 13.09
CA GLY A 106 -10.53 -11.74 13.79
C GLY A 106 -9.49 -12.45 12.92
N GLU A 107 -8.24 -12.45 13.37
CA GLU A 107 -7.05 -12.89 12.64
C GLU A 107 -7.19 -14.27 11.97
N ALA A 108 -7.72 -15.27 12.67
CA ALA A 108 -7.88 -16.62 12.13
C ALA A 108 -8.81 -16.65 10.90
N SER A 109 -9.98 -16.01 10.98
CA SER A 109 -10.95 -15.93 9.88
C SER A 109 -10.44 -15.02 8.77
N ALA A 110 -9.76 -13.91 9.08
CA ALA A 110 -9.12 -13.04 8.10
C ALA A 110 -8.04 -13.78 7.29
N LYS A 111 -7.19 -14.55 7.96
CA LYS A 111 -6.19 -15.42 7.31
C LYS A 111 -6.83 -16.49 6.44
N ASP A 112 -7.98 -17.03 6.82
CA ASP A 112 -8.73 -17.99 5.99
C ASP A 112 -9.31 -17.35 4.72
N ILE A 113 -9.76 -16.09 4.79
CA ILE A 113 -10.16 -15.30 3.62
C ILE A 113 -8.95 -15.05 2.72
N LEU A 114 -7.81 -14.63 3.30
CA LEU A 114 -6.57 -14.43 2.56
C LEU A 114 -6.10 -15.71 1.85
N ARG A 115 -6.15 -16.85 2.55
CA ARG A 115 -5.81 -18.15 1.95
C ARG A 115 -6.75 -18.52 0.80
N ALA A 116 -8.03 -18.14 0.88
CA ALA A 116 -8.98 -18.33 -0.23
C ALA A 116 -8.63 -17.46 -1.46
N TYR A 117 -7.90 -16.37 -1.27
CA TYR A 117 -7.34 -15.49 -2.31
C TYR A 117 -5.86 -15.77 -2.59
N ASP A 118 -5.40 -16.99 -2.23
CA ASP A 118 -4.08 -17.54 -2.54
C ASP A 118 -2.92 -16.72 -1.95
N PHE A 119 -3.14 -16.12 -0.77
CA PHE A 119 -2.06 -15.65 0.07
C PHE A 119 -1.45 -16.80 0.86
N THR A 120 -0.14 -16.79 0.98
CA THR A 120 0.52 -17.65 1.95
C THR A 120 0.34 -17.05 3.35
N VAL A 121 -0.20 -17.85 4.25
CA VAL A 121 -0.35 -17.52 5.67
C VAL A 121 0.22 -18.66 6.50
N GLN A 122 0.81 -18.34 7.64
CA GLN A 122 1.33 -19.38 8.52
C GLN A 122 0.21 -20.27 9.07
N PRO A 123 0.47 -21.58 9.22
CA PRO A 123 -0.42 -22.45 9.95
C PRO A 123 -0.45 -22.00 11.42
N GLY A 124 -1.64 -21.95 11.98
CA GLY A 124 -1.85 -21.56 13.38
C GLY A 124 -3.12 -22.16 13.95
N GLN A 125 -3.23 -22.14 15.26
CA GLN A 125 -4.35 -22.68 16.01
C GLN A 125 -4.69 -21.75 17.19
N LEU A 126 -5.98 -21.55 17.42
CA LEU A 126 -6.48 -20.91 18.64
C LEU A 126 -6.34 -21.88 19.82
N ALA A 127 -5.85 -21.41 20.94
CA ALA A 127 -5.71 -22.12 22.19
C ALA A 127 -6.35 -21.29 23.31
N ALA A 128 -7.34 -21.83 23.98
CA ALA A 128 -8.02 -21.15 25.10
C ALA A 128 -7.26 -21.29 26.41
N THR A 129 -6.39 -22.30 26.53
CA THR A 129 -5.62 -22.60 27.75
C THR A 129 -4.13 -22.72 27.44
N ALA A 130 -3.30 -22.58 28.49
CA ALA A 130 -1.85 -22.76 28.37
C ALA A 130 -1.49 -24.20 27.88
N ALA A 131 -2.22 -25.22 28.33
CA ALA A 131 -2.00 -26.59 27.91
C ALA A 131 -2.29 -26.79 26.42
N GLU A 132 -3.39 -26.22 25.92
CA GLU A 132 -3.72 -26.22 24.48
C GLU A 132 -2.68 -25.46 23.65
N ALA A 133 -2.13 -24.35 24.19
CA ALA A 133 -1.09 -23.59 23.52
C ALA A 133 0.20 -24.42 23.36
N VAL A 134 0.59 -25.17 24.39
CA VAL A 134 1.75 -26.08 24.33
C VAL A 134 1.50 -27.22 23.33
N GLU A 135 0.30 -27.82 23.34
CA GLU A 135 -0.05 -28.88 22.39
C GLU A 135 -0.02 -28.36 20.94
N ALA A 136 -0.60 -27.17 20.68
CA ALA A 136 -0.57 -26.52 19.38
C ALA A 136 0.87 -26.25 18.94
N ALA A 137 1.71 -25.72 19.82
CA ALA A 137 3.13 -25.47 19.55
C ALA A 137 3.90 -26.74 19.19
N GLY A 138 3.62 -27.84 19.88
CA GLY A 138 4.22 -29.15 19.59
C GLY A 138 3.83 -29.69 18.22
N LYS A 139 2.58 -29.49 17.79
CA LYS A 139 2.08 -29.90 16.46
C LYS A 139 2.66 -29.03 15.33
N LEU A 140 2.79 -27.71 15.55
CA LEU A 140 3.32 -26.76 14.58
C LEU A 140 4.85 -26.85 14.42
N GLY A 141 5.53 -27.29 15.47
CA GLY A 141 6.99 -27.31 15.57
C GLY A 141 7.59 -25.95 15.87
N TYR A 142 8.58 -25.94 16.75
CA TYR A 142 9.29 -24.73 17.18
C TYR A 142 10.22 -24.17 16.10
N PRO A 143 10.59 -22.86 16.11
CA PRO A 143 10.02 -21.83 17.00
C PRO A 143 8.61 -21.40 16.59
N ILE A 144 7.83 -20.92 17.56
CA ILE A 144 6.47 -20.42 17.34
C ILE A 144 6.33 -18.94 17.76
N VAL A 145 5.26 -18.33 17.28
CA VAL A 145 4.73 -17.05 17.73
C VAL A 145 3.43 -17.28 18.48
N MET A 146 3.23 -16.56 19.56
CA MET A 146 1.97 -16.56 20.29
C MET A 146 1.41 -15.14 20.34
N LYS A 147 0.14 -14.99 19.98
CA LYS A 147 -0.57 -13.71 19.93
C LYS A 147 -1.87 -13.81 20.72
N ILE A 148 -2.21 -12.73 21.44
CA ILE A 148 -3.52 -12.67 22.11
C ILE A 148 -4.67 -12.70 21.08
N ALA A 149 -5.69 -13.48 21.37
CA ALA A 149 -6.91 -13.57 20.58
C ALA A 149 -8.05 -12.84 21.31
N SER A 150 -8.31 -11.61 20.93
CA SER A 150 -9.34 -10.75 21.51
C SER A 150 -9.85 -9.77 20.47
N PRO A 151 -11.17 -9.56 20.34
CA PRO A 151 -11.73 -8.52 19.50
C PRO A 151 -11.48 -7.11 20.04
N ASP A 152 -11.21 -6.99 21.35
CA ASP A 152 -11.06 -5.70 22.04
C ASP A 152 -9.60 -5.22 22.05
N VAL A 153 -8.64 -6.08 21.69
CA VAL A 153 -7.20 -5.76 21.64
C VAL A 153 -6.76 -5.55 20.21
N ILE A 154 -6.75 -4.28 19.78
CA ILE A 154 -6.42 -3.89 18.41
C ILE A 154 -4.90 -3.90 18.18
N HIS A 155 -4.14 -3.18 19.01
CA HIS A 155 -2.69 -3.10 18.95
C HIS A 155 -2.04 -4.09 19.92
N LYS A 156 -1.96 -5.35 19.50
CA LYS A 156 -1.50 -6.47 20.35
C LYS A 156 -0.09 -6.25 20.92
N SER A 157 0.81 -5.69 20.12
CA SER A 157 2.21 -5.46 20.50
C SER A 157 2.34 -4.45 21.67
N ASP A 158 1.53 -3.40 21.69
CA ASP A 158 1.61 -2.30 22.67
C ASP A 158 1.24 -2.77 24.09
N VAL A 159 0.35 -3.75 24.17
CA VAL A 159 -0.08 -4.34 25.44
C VAL A 159 0.72 -5.58 25.82
N GLY A 160 1.72 -5.95 25.02
CA GLY A 160 2.52 -7.16 25.23
C GLY A 160 1.79 -8.45 24.83
N GLY A 161 0.78 -8.33 23.96
CA GLY A 161 -0.03 -9.43 23.43
C GLY A 161 0.62 -10.21 22.29
N VAL A 162 1.91 -10.01 22.01
CA VAL A 162 2.69 -10.79 21.02
C VAL A 162 3.97 -11.28 21.67
N LYS A 163 4.28 -12.57 21.49
CA LYS A 163 5.52 -13.22 21.92
C LYS A 163 6.13 -13.99 20.75
N LEU A 164 7.35 -13.63 20.38
CA LEU A 164 8.10 -14.21 19.30
C LEU A 164 9.16 -15.20 19.83
N ASN A 165 9.62 -16.08 18.96
CA ASN A 165 10.74 -16.98 19.22
C ASN A 165 10.55 -17.90 20.43
N LEU A 166 9.35 -18.41 20.65
CA LEU A 166 9.12 -19.40 21.70
C LEU A 166 9.62 -20.76 21.21
N ASN A 167 10.65 -21.30 21.89
CA ASN A 167 11.43 -22.43 21.42
C ASN A 167 11.20 -23.73 22.21
N SER A 168 10.40 -23.69 23.28
CA SER A 168 10.16 -24.84 24.15
C SER A 168 8.77 -24.81 24.77
N PRO A 169 8.24 -25.96 25.24
CA PRO A 169 6.98 -26.02 25.99
C PRO A 169 6.96 -25.10 27.20
N THR A 170 8.05 -25.05 27.97
CA THR A 170 8.18 -24.18 29.14
C THR A 170 8.08 -22.70 28.74
N ALA A 171 8.78 -22.29 27.67
CA ALA A 171 8.70 -20.91 27.20
C ALA A 171 7.28 -20.52 26.75
N VAL A 172 6.51 -21.46 26.21
CA VAL A 172 5.10 -21.24 25.84
C VAL A 172 4.22 -21.05 27.06
N LEU A 173 4.39 -21.89 28.09
CA LEU A 173 3.67 -21.77 29.37
C LEU A 173 3.92 -20.42 30.03
N ASP A 174 5.21 -20.09 30.25
CA ASP A 174 5.62 -18.83 30.88
C ASP A 174 5.10 -17.61 30.10
N ALA A 175 5.16 -17.67 28.77
CA ALA A 175 4.69 -16.60 27.92
C ALA A 175 3.16 -16.45 27.96
N TYR A 176 2.42 -17.55 28.04
CA TYR A 176 0.96 -17.55 28.16
C TYR A 176 0.54 -16.88 29.46
N ASP A 177 1.08 -17.35 30.60
CA ASP A 177 0.73 -16.84 31.93
C ASP A 177 1.06 -15.35 32.07
N LEU A 178 2.26 -14.95 31.60
CA LEU A 178 2.68 -13.56 31.62
C LEU A 178 1.80 -12.67 30.71
N MET A 179 1.38 -13.18 29.55
CA MET A 179 0.51 -12.45 28.63
C MET A 179 -0.87 -12.25 29.24
N MET A 180 -1.47 -13.30 29.78
CA MET A 180 -2.80 -13.24 30.41
C MET A 180 -2.80 -12.29 31.63
N MET A 181 -1.78 -12.37 32.49
CA MET A 181 -1.62 -11.48 33.63
C MET A 181 -1.50 -10.00 33.22
N ARG A 182 -0.65 -9.70 32.21
CA ARG A 182 -0.43 -8.31 31.73
C ARG A 182 -1.65 -7.71 31.10
N ILE A 183 -2.34 -8.48 30.24
CA ILE A 183 -3.53 -7.98 29.54
C ILE A 183 -4.68 -7.83 30.51
N GLY A 184 -4.89 -8.79 31.45
CA GLY A 184 -5.91 -8.67 32.49
C GLY A 184 -5.70 -7.46 33.38
N ALA A 185 -4.43 -7.08 33.69
CA ALA A 185 -4.13 -5.88 34.45
C ALA A 185 -4.34 -4.56 33.65
N ARG A 186 -4.07 -4.55 32.36
CA ARG A 186 -4.16 -3.34 31.50
C ARG A 186 -5.54 -3.12 30.90
N MET A 187 -6.25 -4.20 30.62
CA MET A 187 -7.54 -4.20 29.94
C MET A 187 -8.50 -5.20 30.60
N PRO A 188 -8.93 -4.93 31.85
CA PRO A 188 -9.71 -5.88 32.65
C PRO A 188 -11.07 -6.25 32.02
N ASP A 189 -11.63 -5.37 31.19
CA ASP A 189 -12.93 -5.57 30.55
C ASP A 189 -12.82 -6.21 29.15
N ALA A 190 -11.58 -6.50 28.68
CA ALA A 190 -11.39 -7.09 27.34
C ALA A 190 -11.84 -8.56 27.31
N ARG A 191 -12.60 -8.90 26.27
CA ARG A 191 -13.01 -10.29 26.01
C ARG A 191 -11.83 -11.05 25.40
N ILE A 192 -11.26 -11.97 26.17
CA ILE A 192 -10.11 -12.76 25.75
C ILE A 192 -10.59 -14.16 25.38
N HIS A 193 -10.39 -14.55 24.13
CA HIS A 193 -10.72 -15.89 23.60
C HIS A 193 -9.59 -16.89 23.81
N GLY A 194 -8.42 -16.44 24.27
CA GLY A 194 -7.21 -17.22 24.43
C GLY A 194 -6.03 -16.62 23.67
N VAL A 195 -5.17 -17.47 23.14
CA VAL A 195 -4.01 -17.07 22.31
C VAL A 195 -4.04 -17.79 20.97
N TYR A 196 -3.57 -17.11 19.93
CA TYR A 196 -3.34 -17.72 18.63
C TYR A 196 -1.86 -18.13 18.54
N VAL A 197 -1.63 -19.43 18.39
CA VAL A 197 -0.29 -20.04 18.28
C VAL A 197 -0.02 -20.35 16.83
N GLU A 198 1.09 -19.86 16.28
CA GLU A 198 1.44 -20.08 14.88
C GLU A 198 2.93 -20.31 14.67
N LYS A 199 3.27 -20.95 13.57
CA LYS A 199 4.66 -21.16 13.17
C LYS A 199 5.34 -19.80 12.95
N MET A 200 6.56 -19.64 13.44
CA MET A 200 7.34 -18.44 13.17
C MET A 200 7.65 -18.31 11.68
N CYS A 201 7.44 -17.11 11.14
CA CYS A 201 7.85 -16.80 9.76
C CYS A 201 9.37 -16.74 9.65
N GLU A 202 9.89 -17.11 8.48
CA GLU A 202 11.28 -16.77 8.13
C GLU A 202 11.44 -15.24 8.09
N SER A 203 12.68 -14.78 8.34
CA SER A 203 12.97 -13.36 8.30
C SER A 203 12.78 -12.77 6.90
N GLY A 204 12.18 -11.60 6.82
CA GLY A 204 11.94 -10.85 5.60
C GLY A 204 11.80 -9.35 5.91
N ARG A 205 11.48 -8.55 4.89
CA ARG A 205 11.13 -7.15 5.09
C ARG A 205 9.65 -7.03 5.40
N GLU A 206 9.34 -6.31 6.45
CA GLU A 206 7.96 -6.04 6.83
C GLU A 206 7.41 -4.86 6.01
N VAL A 207 6.28 -5.09 5.36
CA VAL A 207 5.50 -4.05 4.70
C VAL A 207 4.05 -4.13 5.15
N ILE A 208 3.31 -3.05 4.95
CA ILE A 208 1.88 -2.97 5.21
C ILE A 208 1.14 -2.93 3.88
N LEU A 209 0.15 -3.80 3.76
CA LEU A 209 -0.80 -3.80 2.66
C LEU A 209 -2.19 -3.58 3.26
N GLY A 210 -2.86 -2.52 2.85
CA GLY A 210 -4.16 -2.18 3.40
C GLY A 210 -5.18 -1.79 2.35
N MET A 211 -6.41 -1.65 2.78
CA MET A 211 -7.49 -1.03 2.00
C MET A 211 -8.48 -0.35 2.93
N VAL A 212 -8.89 0.84 2.54
CA VAL A 212 -9.99 1.57 3.14
C VAL A 212 -11.00 1.93 2.03
N ARG A 213 -12.27 1.71 2.29
CA ARG A 213 -13.32 2.08 1.34
C ARG A 213 -13.75 3.52 1.56
N ASP A 214 -13.36 4.38 0.65
CA ASP A 214 -13.79 5.78 0.63
C ASP A 214 -15.23 5.88 0.12
N PRO A 215 -16.09 6.75 0.74
CA PRO A 215 -17.48 6.92 0.32
C PRO A 215 -17.65 7.43 -1.11
N GLN A 216 -16.70 8.19 -1.64
CA GLN A 216 -16.78 8.81 -2.97
C GLN A 216 -15.98 8.02 -4.01
N PHE A 217 -14.77 7.54 -3.65
CA PHE A 217 -13.85 6.89 -4.59
C PHE A 217 -13.90 5.36 -4.56
N GLY A 218 -14.60 4.78 -3.58
CA GLY A 218 -14.65 3.33 -3.42
C GLY A 218 -13.38 2.76 -2.74
N PRO A 219 -12.99 1.51 -3.03
CA PRO A 219 -11.90 0.87 -2.33
C PRO A 219 -10.54 1.47 -2.72
N MET A 220 -9.83 2.05 -1.74
CA MET A 220 -8.50 2.63 -1.86
C MET A 220 -7.49 1.69 -1.22
N LEU A 221 -6.61 1.12 -2.04
CA LEU A 221 -5.49 0.30 -1.59
C LEU A 221 -4.41 1.16 -0.96
N MET A 222 -3.74 0.64 0.05
CA MET A 222 -2.62 1.28 0.72
C MET A 222 -1.39 0.36 0.69
N PHE A 223 -0.23 0.96 0.46
CA PHE A 223 1.06 0.32 0.61
C PHE A 223 2.00 1.20 1.42
N GLY A 224 2.78 0.60 2.33
CA GLY A 224 3.81 1.27 3.10
C GLY A 224 4.87 0.30 3.64
N LEU A 225 6.01 0.84 4.08
CA LEU A 225 7.00 0.05 4.80
C LEU A 225 6.49 -0.22 6.22
N GLY A 226 6.65 -1.46 6.71
CA GLY A 226 6.18 -1.88 8.03
C GLY A 226 7.02 -1.35 9.21
N GLY A 227 6.56 -1.67 10.42
CA GLY A 227 7.23 -1.28 11.66
C GLY A 227 7.15 0.23 11.94
N ILE A 228 8.11 0.72 12.72
CA ILE A 228 8.20 2.14 13.14
C ILE A 228 8.23 3.16 11.97
N PHE A 229 8.57 2.71 10.76
CA PHE A 229 8.67 3.60 9.61
C PHE A 229 7.32 4.18 9.18
N VAL A 230 6.24 3.42 9.27
CA VAL A 230 4.89 3.92 8.94
C VAL A 230 4.42 4.93 9.97
N GLU A 231 4.63 4.63 11.26
CA GLU A 231 4.16 5.47 12.36
C GLU A 231 4.87 6.83 12.39
N VAL A 232 6.20 6.83 12.15
CA VAL A 232 7.03 8.03 12.25
C VAL A 232 7.11 8.78 10.93
N MET A 233 7.33 8.08 9.79
CA MET A 233 7.59 8.72 8.49
C MET A 233 6.33 8.94 7.67
N LYS A 234 5.22 8.26 7.98
CA LYS A 234 3.95 8.28 7.21
C LYS A 234 4.19 8.06 5.71
N ASP A 235 5.16 7.21 5.37
CA ASP A 235 5.56 6.93 3.99
C ASP A 235 4.66 5.85 3.41
N VAL A 236 3.47 6.27 3.03
CA VAL A 236 2.42 5.42 2.45
C VAL A 236 1.98 5.97 1.09
N THR A 237 1.52 5.08 0.24
CA THR A 237 0.93 5.41 -1.06
C THR A 237 -0.45 4.78 -1.18
N PHE A 238 -1.32 5.42 -1.96
CA PHE A 238 -2.69 4.97 -2.18
C PHE A 238 -3.00 4.84 -3.65
N HIS A 239 -3.89 3.89 -3.98
CA HIS A 239 -4.43 3.75 -5.33
C HIS A 239 -5.85 3.19 -5.29
N ILE A 240 -6.71 3.67 -6.19
CA ILE A 240 -8.11 3.20 -6.28
C ILE A 240 -8.13 1.82 -6.95
N ALA A 241 -8.82 0.85 -6.33
CA ALA A 241 -9.05 -0.45 -6.93
C ALA A 241 -10.18 -0.37 -8.00
N PRO A 242 -10.14 -1.25 -9.02
CA PRO A 242 -9.15 -2.29 -9.26
C PRO A 242 -7.85 -1.76 -9.86
N ILE A 243 -6.71 -2.43 -9.58
CA ILE A 243 -5.39 -2.03 -10.07
C ILE A 243 -4.78 -3.07 -11.02
N THR A 244 -3.94 -2.57 -11.93
CA THR A 244 -3.07 -3.39 -12.79
C THR A 244 -1.74 -3.69 -12.10
N GLN A 245 -0.94 -4.59 -12.66
CA GLN A 245 0.41 -4.87 -12.15
C GLN A 245 1.32 -3.64 -12.20
N ASP A 246 1.25 -2.86 -13.28
CA ASP A 246 2.07 -1.65 -13.44
C ASP A 246 1.68 -0.58 -12.43
N GLU A 247 0.39 -0.40 -12.15
CA GLU A 247 -0.09 0.52 -11.11
C GLU A 247 0.34 0.06 -9.71
N ALA A 248 0.29 -1.24 -9.43
CA ALA A 248 0.84 -1.78 -8.19
C ALA A 248 2.33 -1.48 -8.05
N ARG A 249 3.13 -1.70 -9.10
CA ARG A 249 4.56 -1.35 -9.09
C ARG A 249 4.80 0.15 -8.90
N GLN A 250 4.02 1.01 -9.56
CA GLN A 250 4.09 2.47 -9.37
C GLN A 250 3.79 2.88 -7.92
N MET A 251 2.86 2.21 -7.24
CA MET A 251 2.63 2.43 -5.80
C MET A 251 3.91 2.20 -4.99
N LEU A 252 4.63 1.10 -5.25
CA LEU A 252 5.88 0.79 -4.56
C LEU A 252 6.94 1.86 -4.83
N GLU A 253 7.14 2.22 -6.09
CA GLU A 253 8.16 3.17 -6.55
C GLU A 253 7.93 4.59 -6.05
N SER A 254 6.68 4.96 -5.75
CA SER A 254 6.33 6.29 -5.27
C SER A 254 6.61 6.50 -3.78
N THR A 255 6.92 5.44 -3.01
CA THR A 255 7.33 5.57 -1.61
C THR A 255 8.79 6.02 -1.49
N LYS A 256 9.10 6.84 -0.49
CA LYS A 256 10.47 7.24 -0.18
C LYS A 256 11.32 6.05 0.27
N SER A 257 10.69 5.10 0.93
CA SER A 257 11.31 3.87 1.42
C SER A 257 11.59 2.83 0.34
N PHE A 258 11.20 3.06 -0.92
CA PHE A 258 11.46 2.13 -2.03
C PHE A 258 12.93 1.74 -2.17
N ALA A 259 13.85 2.71 -1.93
CA ALA A 259 15.29 2.44 -1.95
C ALA A 259 15.72 1.38 -0.92
N LEU A 260 15.06 1.32 0.24
CA LEU A 260 15.34 0.33 1.28
C LEU A 260 14.89 -1.07 0.86
N LEU A 261 13.82 -1.17 0.08
CA LEU A 261 13.28 -2.43 -0.42
C LEU A 261 14.16 -3.04 -1.52
N LYS A 262 14.92 -2.23 -2.26
CA LYS A 262 15.90 -2.70 -3.25
C LYS A 262 17.08 -3.45 -2.64
N GLY A 263 17.26 -3.34 -1.33
CA GLY A 263 18.40 -3.89 -0.62
C GLY A 263 19.50 -2.85 -0.40
N VAL A 264 20.07 -2.85 0.79
CA VAL A 264 21.14 -1.93 1.20
C VAL A 264 22.26 -2.70 1.90
N ARG A 265 23.50 -2.24 1.73
CA ARG A 265 24.69 -2.78 2.44
C ARG A 265 24.85 -4.32 2.34
N GLY A 266 24.66 -4.88 1.12
CA GLY A 266 24.83 -6.31 0.88
C GLY A 266 23.64 -7.19 1.26
N GLN A 267 22.53 -6.62 1.74
CA GLN A 267 21.28 -7.35 1.91
C GLN A 267 20.56 -7.46 0.57
N ALA A 268 20.01 -8.64 0.27
CA ALA A 268 19.18 -8.83 -0.91
C ALA A 268 17.93 -7.96 -0.88
N GLY A 269 17.51 -7.47 -2.04
CA GLY A 269 16.22 -6.80 -2.20
C GLY A 269 15.05 -7.76 -2.02
N VAL A 270 13.87 -7.20 -1.83
CA VAL A 270 12.62 -7.97 -1.73
C VAL A 270 12.09 -8.37 -3.11
N ASP A 271 11.17 -9.34 -3.12
CA ASP A 271 10.40 -9.68 -4.31
C ASP A 271 9.28 -8.66 -4.55
N PHE A 272 9.53 -7.70 -5.44
CA PHE A 272 8.55 -6.66 -5.82
C PHE A 272 7.34 -7.24 -6.53
N ASP A 273 7.49 -8.33 -7.26
CA ASP A 273 6.37 -8.98 -7.95
C ASP A 273 5.45 -9.67 -6.96
N ALA A 274 5.98 -10.23 -5.88
CA ALA A 274 5.18 -10.76 -4.79
C ALA A 274 4.32 -9.68 -4.13
N ILE A 275 4.86 -8.48 -3.90
CA ILE A 275 4.09 -7.36 -3.34
C ILE A 275 3.03 -6.89 -4.34
N ALA A 276 3.41 -6.66 -5.61
CA ALA A 276 2.48 -6.19 -6.64
C ALA A 276 1.33 -7.18 -6.86
N THR A 277 1.62 -8.48 -6.89
CA THR A 277 0.62 -9.54 -6.99
C THR A 277 -0.30 -9.55 -5.75
N SER A 278 0.25 -9.36 -4.55
CA SER A 278 -0.53 -9.29 -3.31
C SER A 278 -1.50 -8.10 -3.33
N LEU A 279 -1.06 -6.92 -3.77
CA LEU A 279 -1.91 -5.75 -3.93
C LEU A 279 -3.04 -6.00 -4.95
N GLN A 280 -2.75 -6.66 -6.08
CA GLN A 280 -3.77 -7.03 -7.06
C GLN A 280 -4.79 -8.04 -6.49
N ARG A 281 -4.35 -8.99 -5.65
CA ARG A 281 -5.23 -9.94 -4.97
C ARG A 281 -6.14 -9.26 -3.95
N ILE A 282 -5.61 -8.30 -3.17
CA ILE A 282 -6.43 -7.44 -2.29
C ILE A 282 -7.43 -6.67 -3.14
N SER A 283 -6.98 -6.07 -4.23
CA SER A 283 -7.84 -5.33 -5.16
C SER A 283 -8.99 -6.19 -5.67
N GLN A 284 -8.74 -7.45 -6.03
CA GLN A 284 -9.78 -8.38 -6.46
C GLN A 284 -10.72 -8.73 -5.29
N LEU A 285 -10.18 -9.03 -4.09
CA LEU A 285 -10.96 -9.37 -2.90
C LEU A 285 -11.97 -8.29 -2.55
N VAL A 286 -11.51 -7.02 -2.47
CA VAL A 286 -12.38 -5.89 -2.07
C VAL A 286 -13.33 -5.43 -3.17
N THR A 287 -13.06 -5.82 -4.42
CA THR A 287 -13.98 -5.65 -5.55
C THR A 287 -15.04 -6.74 -5.57
N ASP A 288 -14.66 -7.98 -5.24
CA ASP A 288 -15.58 -9.13 -5.16
C ASP A 288 -16.51 -9.05 -3.93
N PHE A 289 -16.10 -8.34 -2.86
CA PHE A 289 -16.85 -8.18 -1.61
C PHE A 289 -16.94 -6.72 -1.18
N PRO A 290 -17.99 -6.00 -1.65
CA PRO A 290 -18.22 -4.60 -1.28
C PRO A 290 -18.46 -4.37 0.22
N GLU A 291 -18.84 -5.41 0.95
CA GLU A 291 -19.05 -5.41 2.40
C GLU A 291 -17.77 -5.15 3.18
N ILE A 292 -16.61 -5.43 2.61
CA ILE A 292 -15.30 -5.11 3.20
C ILE A 292 -15.08 -3.59 3.10
N VAL A 293 -15.04 -2.93 4.26
CA VAL A 293 -14.81 -1.47 4.33
C VAL A 293 -13.40 -1.11 4.74
N GLU A 294 -12.73 -1.99 5.48
CA GLU A 294 -11.35 -1.82 5.87
C GLU A 294 -10.66 -3.18 5.89
N MET A 295 -9.41 -3.20 5.49
CA MET A 295 -8.56 -4.37 5.53
C MET A 295 -7.12 -3.95 5.76
N ASP A 296 -6.43 -4.70 6.64
CA ASP A 296 -5.02 -4.49 6.95
C ASP A 296 -4.28 -5.83 7.04
N ILE A 297 -3.16 -5.92 6.35
CA ILE A 297 -2.17 -7.00 6.48
C ILE A 297 -0.91 -6.36 7.03
N ASN A 298 -0.67 -6.53 8.31
CA ASN A 298 0.41 -5.86 9.04
C ASN A 298 0.98 -6.75 10.16
N PRO A 299 2.19 -7.34 9.92
CA PRO A 299 3.00 -7.19 8.73
C PRO A 299 2.70 -8.20 7.61
N PHE A 300 2.94 -7.79 6.37
CA PHE A 300 3.23 -8.68 5.26
C PHE A 300 4.75 -8.84 5.17
N ILE A 301 5.26 -10.04 5.41
CA ILE A 301 6.69 -10.35 5.42
C ILE A 301 7.11 -10.71 4.00
N VAL A 302 7.86 -9.81 3.37
CA VAL A 302 8.34 -10.00 2.00
C VAL A 302 9.70 -10.65 2.00
N ALA A 303 9.79 -11.78 1.33
CA ALA A 303 11.02 -12.52 1.15
C ALA A 303 11.81 -12.02 -0.09
N PRO A 304 13.10 -12.34 -0.20
CA PRO A 304 13.85 -12.19 -1.45
C PRO A 304 13.23 -13.01 -2.61
N PRO A 305 13.52 -12.66 -3.87
CA PRO A 305 13.07 -13.43 -5.03
C PRO A 305 13.38 -14.93 -4.90
N GLY A 306 12.39 -15.76 -5.25
CA GLY A 306 12.49 -17.22 -5.16
C GLY A 306 12.16 -17.80 -3.78
N ARG A 307 11.82 -16.97 -2.79
CA ARG A 307 11.30 -17.40 -1.49
C ARG A 307 9.87 -16.94 -1.30
N ILE A 308 9.17 -17.53 -0.34
CA ILE A 308 7.74 -17.31 -0.12
C ILE A 308 7.53 -16.13 0.82
N SER A 309 6.77 -15.13 0.37
CA SER A 309 6.30 -14.03 1.20
C SER A 309 5.01 -14.42 1.93
N VAL A 310 4.81 -13.90 3.15
CA VAL A 310 3.78 -14.39 4.09
C VAL A 310 2.99 -13.25 4.71
N ALA A 311 1.67 -13.38 4.75
CA ALA A 311 0.82 -12.52 5.56
C ALA A 311 0.87 -13.02 7.02
N ALA A 312 1.58 -12.29 7.88
CA ALA A 312 1.82 -12.70 9.26
C ALA A 312 0.68 -12.29 10.19
N ASP A 313 0.04 -11.16 9.95
CA ASP A 313 -1.19 -10.76 10.64
C ASP A 313 -2.16 -10.14 9.64
N ALA A 314 -3.47 -10.25 9.91
CA ALA A 314 -4.51 -9.69 9.07
C ALA A 314 -5.75 -9.34 9.88
N ARG A 315 -6.38 -8.25 9.48
CA ARG A 315 -7.65 -7.77 10.01
C ARG A 315 -8.55 -7.33 8.88
N ILE A 316 -9.83 -7.60 9.01
CA ILE A 316 -10.86 -7.20 8.05
C ILE A 316 -12.06 -6.66 8.82
N THR A 317 -12.54 -5.50 8.42
CA THR A 317 -13.75 -4.89 8.96
C THR A 317 -14.84 -4.90 7.89
N LEU A 318 -16.02 -5.35 8.27
CA LEU A 318 -17.21 -5.39 7.43
C LEU A 318 -18.16 -4.23 7.75
N LYS A 319 -19.00 -3.91 6.79
CA LYS A 319 -20.18 -3.06 6.98
C LYS A 319 -21.41 -3.79 6.48
N ASP A 320 -22.51 -3.65 7.20
CA ASP A 320 -23.79 -4.13 6.73
C ASP A 320 -24.17 -3.40 5.42
N SER A 321 -24.53 -4.18 4.43
CA SER A 321 -25.08 -3.64 3.19
C SER A 321 -26.57 -3.34 3.47
N ALA A 322 -26.81 -2.16 4.10
CA ALA A 322 -28.17 -1.67 4.32
C ALA A 322 -28.82 -1.25 2.99
#